data_87d0e09214464866eee8f4790ce2f5d8
#
_entry.id   87d0e09214464866eee8f4790ce2f5d8
#
_cell.length_a   1.000
_cell.length_b   1.000
_cell.length_c   1.000
_cell.angle_alpha   90.00
_cell.angle_beta   90.00
_cell.angle_gamma   90.00
#
_symmetry.space_group_name_H-M   'P 1'
#
loop_
_entity.id
_entity.type
_entity.pdbx_description
1 polymer ?
#
loop_
_entity_poly.entity_id
_entity_poly.type
_entity_poly.pdbx_seq_one_letter_code
_entity_poly.pdbx_strand_id
1 'polypeptide(L)'
;MELIKGAPVSAKIKEEVGAMLEKINGPAPKLAIVRVGENPDDMSYERGAVKKMDAFGLRSQCYTFPADITDEDFKKEFTAINADTDVSGILLLRPLPKQICEKDIEAMIDPKKDLDGISPVNIAKVFSGDPTGFAPCTPEAVIEVLKAYNIPMEGKRAVIV
;
A
#
# COMPACT_ATOMS: atom_id res chain seq x y z
N MET A 1 9.61 -10.71 -29.63
CA MET A 1 8.82 -10.04 -28.58
C MET A 1 9.34 -10.58 -27.26
N GLU A 2 9.87 -9.74 -26.41
CA GLU A 2 10.36 -10.14 -25.09
C GLU A 2 9.21 -10.10 -24.09
N LEU A 3 9.08 -11.17 -23.30
CA LEU A 3 8.05 -11.23 -22.25
C LEU A 3 8.61 -10.67 -20.95
N ILE A 4 8.13 -9.52 -20.56
CA ILE A 4 8.48 -8.85 -19.29
C ILE A 4 7.71 -9.49 -18.14
N LYS A 5 8.42 -10.01 -17.13
CA LYS A 5 7.83 -10.69 -15.95
C LYS A 5 8.17 -9.94 -14.67
N GLY A 6 7.19 -9.80 -13.78
CA GLY A 6 7.39 -9.17 -12.47
C GLY A 6 8.15 -10.04 -11.46
N ALA A 7 8.17 -11.38 -11.62
CA ALA A 7 8.76 -12.27 -10.64
C ALA A 7 10.27 -12.01 -10.35
N PRO A 8 11.15 -11.80 -11.35
CA PRO A 8 12.55 -11.45 -11.08
C PRO A 8 12.69 -10.11 -10.34
N VAL A 9 11.83 -9.13 -10.66
CA VAL A 9 11.83 -7.81 -10.02
C VAL A 9 11.43 -7.94 -8.56
N SER A 10 10.37 -8.71 -8.27
CA SER A 10 9.93 -8.99 -6.90
C SER A 10 11.01 -9.73 -6.09
N ALA A 11 11.77 -10.64 -6.70
CA ALA A 11 12.87 -11.33 -6.03
C ALA A 11 13.99 -10.34 -5.63
N LYS A 12 14.38 -9.45 -6.54
CA LYS A 12 15.36 -8.41 -6.28
C LYS A 12 14.92 -7.46 -5.14
N ILE A 13 13.68 -6.97 -5.21
CA ILE A 13 13.11 -6.13 -4.13
C ILE A 13 13.15 -6.86 -2.78
N LYS A 14 12.86 -8.17 -2.77
CA LYS A 14 12.93 -8.96 -1.55
C LYS A 14 14.35 -8.99 -0.95
N GLU A 15 15.37 -9.15 -1.77
CA GLU A 15 16.77 -9.12 -1.33
C GLU A 15 17.14 -7.73 -0.76
N GLU A 16 16.73 -6.66 -1.44
CA GLU A 16 16.96 -5.28 -1.00
C GLU A 16 16.28 -4.99 0.34
N VAL A 17 15.01 -5.41 0.50
CA VAL A 17 14.28 -5.30 1.77
C VAL A 17 14.96 -6.08 2.87
N GLY A 18 15.40 -7.32 2.61
CA GLY A 18 16.16 -8.12 3.56
C GLY A 18 17.41 -7.40 4.06
N ALA A 19 18.20 -6.84 3.15
CA ALA A 19 19.39 -6.06 3.50
C ALA A 19 19.08 -4.77 4.28
N MET A 20 17.90 -4.18 4.07
CA MET A 20 17.44 -3.02 4.86
C MET A 20 17.03 -3.46 6.27
N LEU A 21 16.31 -4.58 6.41
CA LEU A 21 15.87 -5.09 7.70
C LEU A 21 17.04 -5.45 8.62
N GLU A 22 18.14 -5.97 8.09
CA GLU A 22 19.36 -6.25 8.88
C GLU A 22 19.97 -5.00 9.53
N LYS A 23 19.66 -3.81 9.03
CA LYS A 23 20.15 -2.54 9.54
C LYS A 23 19.23 -1.89 10.57
N ILE A 24 18.03 -2.43 10.75
CA ILE A 24 17.03 -1.90 11.67
C ILE A 24 17.33 -2.38 13.09
N ASN A 25 17.55 -1.44 14.00
CA ASN A 25 17.62 -1.73 15.42
C ASN A 25 16.21 -1.69 16.02
N GLY A 26 15.56 -2.84 16.13
CA GLY A 26 14.20 -2.93 16.67
C GLY A 26 13.31 -3.91 15.87
N PRO A 27 12.01 -3.91 16.16
CA PRO A 27 11.08 -4.77 15.43
C PRO A 27 10.97 -4.36 13.96
N ALA A 28 10.76 -5.34 13.08
CA ALA A 28 10.49 -5.07 11.67
C ALA A 28 9.25 -4.16 11.50
N PRO A 29 9.19 -3.33 10.44
CA PRO A 29 8.01 -2.52 10.14
C PRO A 29 6.72 -3.32 10.10
N LYS A 30 5.62 -2.71 10.56
CA LYS A 30 4.29 -3.35 10.63
C LYS A 30 3.32 -2.68 9.66
N LEU A 31 2.71 -3.50 8.80
CA LEU A 31 1.61 -3.13 7.92
C LEU A 31 0.28 -3.35 8.64
N ALA A 32 -0.55 -2.32 8.76
CA ALA A 32 -1.94 -2.45 9.10
C ALA A 32 -2.76 -2.69 7.82
N ILE A 33 -3.47 -3.81 7.75
CA ILE A 33 -4.38 -4.13 6.64
C ILE A 33 -5.80 -3.91 7.17
N VAL A 34 -6.50 -2.94 6.62
CA VAL A 34 -7.82 -2.50 7.09
C VAL A 34 -8.90 -2.94 6.11
N ARG A 35 -9.88 -3.72 6.59
CA ARG A 35 -10.99 -4.25 5.80
C ARG A 35 -12.32 -4.06 6.51
N VAL A 36 -13.35 -3.69 5.75
CA VAL A 36 -14.72 -3.60 6.23
C VAL A 36 -15.60 -4.60 5.46
N GLY A 37 -16.30 -5.45 6.20
CA GLY A 37 -17.12 -6.52 5.62
C GLY A 37 -16.30 -7.77 5.23
N GLU A 38 -16.95 -8.67 4.50
CA GLU A 38 -16.41 -10.00 4.16
C GLU A 38 -16.48 -10.26 2.64
N ASN A 39 -16.11 -9.25 1.85
CA ASN A 39 -16.00 -9.42 0.41
C ASN A 39 -14.93 -10.48 0.10
N PRO A 40 -15.24 -11.54 -0.68
CA PRO A 40 -14.30 -12.61 -0.99
C PRO A 40 -13.00 -12.14 -1.67
N ASP A 41 -13.08 -11.12 -2.52
CA ASP A 41 -11.94 -10.56 -3.23
C ASP A 41 -11.01 -9.85 -2.25
N ASP A 42 -11.57 -9.04 -1.34
CA ASP A 42 -10.81 -8.35 -0.29
C ASP A 42 -10.15 -9.34 0.67
N MET A 43 -10.87 -10.39 1.07
CA MET A 43 -10.32 -11.46 1.90
C MET A 43 -9.19 -12.23 1.20
N SER A 44 -9.31 -12.42 -0.11
CA SER A 44 -8.25 -13.07 -0.91
C SER A 44 -7.02 -12.17 -1.00
N TYR A 45 -7.23 -10.87 -1.22
CA TYR A 45 -6.17 -9.88 -1.27
C TYR A 45 -5.45 -9.76 0.10
N GLU A 46 -6.22 -9.68 1.19
CA GLU A 46 -5.69 -9.64 2.57
C GLU A 46 -4.77 -10.84 2.84
N ARG A 47 -5.24 -12.07 2.55
CA ARG A 47 -4.40 -13.29 2.71
C ARG A 47 -3.12 -13.23 1.87
N GLY A 48 -3.22 -12.70 0.66
CA GLY A 48 -2.08 -12.51 -0.22
C GLY A 48 -1.07 -11.50 0.34
N ALA A 49 -1.57 -10.38 0.88
CA ALA A 49 -0.75 -9.34 1.50
C ALA A 49 -0.03 -9.87 2.75
N VAL A 50 -0.74 -10.55 3.66
CA VAL A 50 -0.13 -11.18 4.85
C VAL A 50 1.00 -12.14 4.45
N LYS A 51 0.72 -13.05 3.51
CA LYS A 51 1.73 -14.00 3.02
C LYS A 51 2.95 -13.30 2.41
N LYS A 52 2.74 -12.17 1.74
CA LYS A 52 3.83 -11.35 1.21
C LYS A 52 4.65 -10.71 2.32
N MET A 53 4.00 -10.09 3.31
CA MET A 53 4.69 -9.49 4.45
C MET A 53 5.57 -10.53 5.16
N ASP A 54 5.02 -11.70 5.47
CA ASP A 54 5.77 -12.81 6.09
C ASP A 54 6.98 -13.23 5.24
N ALA A 55 6.78 -13.38 3.93
CA ALA A 55 7.85 -13.76 3.00
C ALA A 55 8.98 -12.72 2.89
N PHE A 56 8.68 -11.45 3.19
CA PHE A 56 9.66 -10.35 3.21
C PHE A 56 10.25 -10.11 4.61
N GLY A 57 9.83 -10.86 5.64
CA GLY A 57 10.28 -10.64 7.02
C GLY A 57 9.67 -9.41 7.68
N LEU A 58 8.58 -8.91 7.13
CA LEU A 58 7.82 -7.76 7.64
C LEU A 58 6.66 -8.24 8.51
N ARG A 59 6.23 -7.42 9.46
CA ARG A 59 5.06 -7.71 10.28
C ARG A 59 3.79 -7.22 9.60
N SER A 60 2.67 -7.89 9.85
CA SER A 60 1.35 -7.41 9.43
C SER A 60 0.31 -7.65 10.52
N GLN A 61 -0.72 -6.82 10.52
CA GLN A 61 -1.88 -6.97 11.38
C GLN A 61 -3.14 -6.62 10.60
N CYS A 62 -4.12 -7.53 10.59
CA CYS A 62 -5.41 -7.29 9.98
C CYS A 62 -6.34 -6.63 11.00
N TYR A 63 -7.00 -5.56 10.57
CA TYR A 63 -8.06 -4.87 11.28
C TYR A 63 -9.35 -5.05 10.48
N THR A 64 -10.23 -5.89 10.97
CA THR A 64 -11.46 -6.27 10.26
C THR A 64 -12.67 -5.74 11.00
N PHE A 65 -13.55 -5.06 10.28
CA PHE A 65 -14.75 -4.43 10.80
C PHE A 65 -16.00 -5.04 10.18
N PRO A 66 -17.11 -5.07 10.90
CA PRO A 66 -18.37 -5.57 10.36
C PRO A 66 -18.87 -4.68 9.21
N ALA A 67 -19.58 -5.27 8.26
CA ALA A 67 -20.05 -4.57 7.06
C ALA A 67 -21.03 -3.41 7.35
N ASP A 68 -21.69 -3.45 8.49
CA ASP A 68 -22.65 -2.47 8.98
C ASP A 68 -22.07 -1.46 9.98
N ILE A 69 -20.76 -1.45 10.16
CA ILE A 69 -20.11 -0.44 11.01
C ILE A 69 -20.50 0.98 10.58
N THR A 70 -20.79 1.84 11.54
CA THR A 70 -21.15 3.24 11.26
C THR A 70 -19.92 4.03 10.79
N ASP A 71 -20.15 5.12 10.04
CA ASP A 71 -19.08 6.05 9.63
C ASP A 71 -18.29 6.60 10.83
N GLU A 72 -19.01 6.96 11.90
CA GLU A 72 -18.42 7.51 13.11
C GLU A 72 -17.53 6.48 13.82
N ASP A 73 -18.03 5.26 14.03
CA ASP A 73 -17.26 4.20 14.68
C ASP A 73 -16.05 3.81 13.86
N PHE A 74 -16.21 3.69 12.53
CA PHE A 74 -15.08 3.39 11.66
C PHE A 74 -14.01 4.47 11.69
N LYS A 75 -14.39 5.75 11.64
CA LYS A 75 -13.44 6.87 11.75
C LYS A 75 -12.69 6.88 13.08
N LYS A 76 -13.38 6.54 14.17
CA LYS A 76 -12.75 6.41 15.48
C LYS A 76 -11.70 5.31 15.50
N GLU A 77 -12.05 4.11 15.04
CA GLU A 77 -11.12 2.98 14.97
C GLU A 77 -9.96 3.25 14.02
N PHE A 78 -10.25 3.82 12.85
CA PHE A 78 -9.23 4.19 11.88
C PHE A 78 -8.25 5.24 12.43
N THR A 79 -8.75 6.21 13.19
CA THR A 79 -7.91 7.20 13.88
C THR A 79 -6.95 6.52 14.86
N ALA A 80 -7.41 5.51 15.61
CA ALA A 80 -6.56 4.78 16.53
C ALA A 80 -5.45 3.99 15.79
N ILE A 81 -5.79 3.33 14.69
CA ILE A 81 -4.81 2.63 13.83
C ILE A 81 -3.79 3.62 13.26
N ASN A 82 -4.27 4.76 12.77
CA ASN A 82 -3.43 5.80 12.18
C ASN A 82 -2.47 6.43 13.20
N ALA A 83 -2.89 6.55 14.47
CA ALA A 83 -2.09 7.07 15.57
C ALA A 83 -1.12 6.04 16.20
N ASP A 84 -1.30 4.74 15.94
CA ASP A 84 -0.44 3.69 16.49
C ASP A 84 1.00 3.83 15.96
N THR A 85 1.95 4.11 16.84
CA THR A 85 3.37 4.30 16.49
C THR A 85 4.07 3.01 16.07
N ASP A 86 3.52 1.84 16.36
CA ASP A 86 4.03 0.56 15.91
C ASP A 86 3.59 0.24 14.45
N VAL A 87 2.55 0.91 13.95
CA VAL A 87 2.11 0.81 12.55
C VAL A 87 2.96 1.72 11.68
N SER A 88 3.69 1.11 10.75
CA SER A 88 4.59 1.79 9.81
C SER A 88 3.91 2.14 8.48
N GLY A 89 2.85 1.42 8.12
CA GLY A 89 2.09 1.65 6.90
C GLY A 89 0.67 1.09 7.02
N ILE A 90 -0.24 1.67 6.25
CA ILE A 90 -1.66 1.30 6.22
C ILE A 90 -2.03 0.93 4.79
N LEU A 91 -2.66 -0.22 4.63
CA LEU A 91 -3.32 -0.68 3.42
C LEU A 91 -4.83 -0.74 3.70
N LEU A 92 -5.56 0.21 3.15
CA LEU A 92 -7.02 0.26 3.23
C LEU A 92 -7.63 -0.46 2.03
N LEU A 93 -8.34 -1.56 2.28
CA LEU A 93 -9.05 -2.27 1.21
C LEU A 93 -10.31 -1.50 0.82
N ARG A 94 -10.44 -1.19 -0.47
CA ARG A 94 -11.50 -0.36 -1.05
C ARG A 94 -12.19 -1.10 -2.21
N PRO A 95 -13.45 -0.76 -2.55
CA PRO A 95 -14.26 0.35 -2.01
C PRO A 95 -14.82 0.07 -0.62
N LEU A 96 -14.97 1.11 0.19
CA LEU A 96 -15.64 1.02 1.49
C LEU A 96 -17.17 0.90 1.32
N PRO A 97 -17.90 0.32 2.30
CA PRO A 97 -19.35 0.33 2.30
C PRO A 97 -19.93 1.75 2.21
N LYS A 98 -21.08 1.89 1.55
CA LYS A 98 -21.69 3.18 1.18
C LYS A 98 -21.97 4.13 2.36
N GLN A 99 -22.14 3.59 3.56
CA GLN A 99 -22.38 4.40 4.76
C GLN A 99 -21.10 5.08 5.28
N ILE A 100 -19.92 4.66 4.83
CA ILE A 100 -18.65 5.27 5.21
C ILE A 100 -18.24 6.29 4.14
N CYS A 101 -17.92 7.49 4.57
CA CYS A 101 -17.40 8.52 3.67
C CYS A 101 -15.92 8.26 3.33
N GLU A 102 -15.66 7.55 2.24
CA GLU A 102 -14.31 7.15 1.83
C GLU A 102 -13.37 8.36 1.69
N LYS A 103 -13.86 9.50 1.17
CA LYS A 103 -13.08 10.74 1.04
C LYS A 103 -12.58 11.29 2.38
N ASP A 104 -13.37 11.13 3.44
CA ASP A 104 -12.94 11.56 4.77
C ASP A 104 -11.82 10.66 5.27
N ILE A 105 -11.90 9.36 5.02
CA ILE A 105 -10.86 8.40 5.41
C ILE A 105 -9.57 8.66 4.63
N GLU A 106 -9.66 8.91 3.32
CA GLU A 106 -8.52 9.32 2.49
C GLU A 106 -7.83 10.60 2.99
N ALA A 107 -8.62 11.54 3.52
CA ALA A 107 -8.10 12.77 4.09
C ALA A 107 -7.51 12.60 5.51
N MET A 108 -7.95 11.56 6.24
CA MET A 108 -7.51 11.28 7.61
C MET A 108 -6.20 10.50 7.69
N ILE A 109 -5.89 9.69 6.66
CA ILE A 109 -4.69 8.84 6.69
C ILE A 109 -3.42 9.69 6.81
N ASP A 110 -2.51 9.28 7.71
CA ASP A 110 -1.19 9.91 7.78
C ASP A 110 -0.45 9.69 6.45
N PRO A 111 -0.09 10.76 5.72
CA PRO A 111 0.61 10.62 4.44
C PRO A 111 1.90 9.81 4.51
N LYS A 112 2.51 9.68 5.68
CA LYS A 112 3.71 8.85 5.91
C LYS A 112 3.40 7.36 6.04
N LYS A 113 2.13 7.02 6.32
CA LYS A 113 1.64 5.63 6.44
C LYS A 113 0.79 5.19 5.25
N ASP A 114 0.46 6.10 4.36
CA ASP A 114 -0.37 5.91 3.18
C ASP A 114 0.42 5.20 2.07
N LEU A 115 0.49 3.88 2.13
CA LEU A 115 1.31 3.10 1.20
C LEU A 115 0.69 2.98 -0.20
N ASP A 116 -0.60 3.23 -0.35
CA ASP A 116 -1.28 3.15 -1.66
C ASP A 116 -1.50 4.53 -2.30
N GLY A 117 -0.95 5.60 -1.69
CA GLY A 117 -0.97 6.95 -2.23
C GLY A 117 -2.38 7.53 -2.42
N ILE A 118 -3.30 7.16 -1.52
CA ILE A 118 -4.72 7.58 -1.61
C ILE A 118 -4.99 8.94 -1.00
N SER A 119 -4.09 9.42 -0.13
CA SER A 119 -4.28 10.71 0.53
C SER A 119 -4.14 11.87 -0.46
N PRO A 120 -4.92 12.94 -0.29
CA PRO A 120 -4.76 14.14 -1.10
C PRO A 120 -3.32 14.70 -1.09
N VAL A 121 -2.60 14.52 0.02
CA VAL A 121 -1.21 14.95 0.16
C VAL A 121 -0.28 14.17 -0.75
N ASN A 122 -0.36 12.82 -0.75
CA ASN A 122 0.48 12.00 -1.62
C ASN A 122 0.09 12.18 -3.10
N ILE A 123 -1.20 12.28 -3.41
CA ILE A 123 -1.67 12.59 -4.77
C ILE A 123 -1.04 13.90 -5.27
N ALA A 124 -1.08 14.98 -4.45
CA ALA A 124 -0.49 16.26 -4.81
C ALA A 124 1.03 16.16 -5.02
N LYS A 125 1.74 15.43 -4.15
CA LYS A 125 3.17 15.21 -4.26
C LYS A 125 3.53 14.46 -5.55
N VAL A 126 2.85 13.36 -5.84
CA VAL A 126 3.06 12.58 -7.07
C VAL A 126 2.80 13.44 -8.30
N PHE A 127 1.71 14.21 -8.30
CA PHE A 127 1.38 15.12 -9.41
C PHE A 127 2.43 16.22 -9.62
N SER A 128 3.02 16.76 -8.55
CA SER A 128 4.06 17.79 -8.63
C SER A 128 5.47 17.23 -8.89
N GLY A 129 5.64 15.90 -8.92
CA GLY A 129 6.95 15.26 -9.04
C GLY A 129 7.80 15.34 -7.76
N ASP A 130 7.18 15.55 -6.60
CA ASP A 130 7.88 15.51 -5.31
C ASP A 130 8.23 14.04 -4.96
N PRO A 131 9.54 13.69 -4.86
CA PRO A 131 9.98 12.32 -4.59
C PRO A 131 9.66 11.83 -3.18
N THR A 132 9.14 12.68 -2.30
CA THR A 132 8.72 12.31 -0.94
C THR A 132 7.28 11.82 -0.86
N GLY A 133 6.54 11.83 -1.99
CA GLY A 133 5.19 11.28 -2.08
C GLY A 133 5.19 9.78 -2.33
N PHE A 134 4.22 9.09 -1.77
CA PHE A 134 3.96 7.69 -2.12
C PHE A 134 3.04 7.63 -3.34
N ALA A 135 3.49 6.96 -4.40
CA ALA A 135 2.67 6.67 -5.56
C ALA A 135 1.76 5.46 -5.30
N PRO A 136 0.60 5.36 -5.97
CA PRO A 136 -0.21 4.14 -5.91
C PRO A 136 0.60 2.91 -6.31
N CYS A 137 0.46 1.82 -5.55
CA CYS A 137 1.31 0.63 -5.67
C CYS A 137 1.32 0.01 -7.08
N THR A 138 0.18 -0.01 -7.78
CA THR A 138 0.09 -0.64 -9.11
C THR A 138 0.86 0.15 -10.19
N PRO A 139 0.69 1.47 -10.35
CA PRO A 139 1.53 2.26 -11.26
C PRO A 139 3.02 2.21 -10.89
N GLU A 140 3.35 2.29 -9.61
CA GLU A 140 4.75 2.19 -9.16
C GLU A 140 5.37 0.85 -9.54
N ALA A 141 4.64 -0.25 -9.37
CA ALA A 141 5.11 -1.58 -9.79
C ALA A 141 5.40 -1.64 -11.30
N VAL A 142 4.60 -0.98 -12.13
CA VAL A 142 4.85 -0.89 -13.59
C VAL A 142 6.17 -0.16 -13.85
N ILE A 143 6.39 0.97 -13.20
CA ILE A 143 7.62 1.75 -13.34
C ILE A 143 8.84 0.94 -12.88
N GLU A 144 8.75 0.24 -11.76
CA GLU A 144 9.84 -0.60 -11.26
C GLU A 144 10.17 -1.77 -12.20
N VAL A 145 9.16 -2.37 -12.83
CA VAL A 145 9.38 -3.38 -13.87
C VAL A 145 10.10 -2.78 -15.07
N LEU A 146 9.67 -1.61 -15.56
CA LEU A 146 10.31 -0.95 -16.69
C LEU A 146 11.77 -0.59 -16.39
N LYS A 147 12.06 -0.07 -15.21
CA LYS A 147 13.43 0.22 -14.74
C LYS A 147 14.28 -1.04 -14.67
N ALA A 148 13.78 -2.12 -14.09
CA ALA A 148 14.50 -3.37 -13.91
C ALA A 148 14.91 -4.03 -15.25
N TYR A 149 14.12 -3.82 -16.30
CA TYR A 149 14.42 -4.28 -17.66
C TYR A 149 15.16 -3.23 -18.50
N ASN A 150 15.61 -2.12 -17.90
CA ASN A 150 16.32 -1.03 -18.57
C ASN A 150 15.55 -0.46 -19.78
N ILE A 151 14.22 -0.41 -19.71
CA ILE A 151 13.40 0.15 -20.78
C ILE A 151 13.44 1.67 -20.67
N PRO A 152 13.96 2.38 -21.69
CA PRO A 152 14.05 3.84 -21.65
C PRO A 152 12.64 4.46 -21.69
N MET A 153 12.31 5.29 -20.72
CA MET A 153 11.00 5.95 -20.62
C MET A 153 11.06 7.40 -21.07
N GLU A 154 12.19 8.08 -20.85
CA GLU A 154 12.33 9.50 -21.19
C GLU A 154 12.16 9.75 -22.69
N GLY A 155 11.34 10.74 -23.04
CA GLY A 155 11.03 11.11 -24.42
C GLY A 155 10.21 10.07 -25.19
N LYS A 156 9.68 9.05 -24.55
CA LYS A 156 8.85 8.01 -25.20
C LYS A 156 7.37 8.33 -25.07
N ARG A 157 6.60 7.83 -26.02
CA ARG A 157 5.13 7.88 -25.98
C ARG A 157 4.65 6.62 -25.26
N ALA A 158 3.93 6.77 -24.16
CA ALA A 158 3.25 5.70 -23.44
C ALA A 158 1.76 5.68 -23.83
N VAL A 159 1.20 4.48 -23.97
CA VAL A 159 -0.23 4.25 -24.18
C VAL A 159 -0.68 3.26 -23.10
N ILE A 160 -1.73 3.63 -22.39
CA ILE A 160 -2.39 2.79 -21.38
C ILE A 160 -3.71 2.31 -21.99
N VAL A 161 -3.94 1.00 -21.93
CA VAL A 161 -5.12 0.33 -22.51
C VAL A 161 -5.95 -0.31 -21.40
#